data_42e384a3d17a350c2a9fc285a1cae30a
#
_entry.id   42e384a3d17a350c2a9fc285a1cae30a
#
_cell.length_a   1.000
_cell.length_b   1.000
_cell.length_c   1.000
_cell.angle_alpha   90.00
_cell.angle_beta   90.00
_cell.angle_gamma   90.00
#
_symmetry.space_group_name_H-M   'P 1'
#
loop_
_entity.id
_entity.type
_entity.pdbx_description
1 polymer ?
#
loop_
_entity_poly.entity_id
_entity_poly.type
_entity_poly.pdbx_seq_one_letter_code
_entity_poly.pdbx_strand_id
1 'polypeptide(L)'
;MIAYIKGEVAWIEEERIVLESGNIGYNIMMPASSFDTQDLVGKEVKIYTHLNVREDAMQLYGFLNLDELKTFRLLLGVNGIGPKAALGILSGLTTDELRFAVLSDLSLIHISEP
;
A
#
# COMPACT_ATOMS: atom_id res chain seq x y z
N MET A 1 9.80 -6.90 -10.68
CA MET A 1 8.92 -6.00 -9.93
C MET A 1 7.53 -6.62 -9.78
N ILE A 2 6.93 -6.54 -8.61
CA ILE A 2 5.63 -7.14 -8.35
C ILE A 2 4.58 -6.05 -8.31
N ALA A 3 3.68 -6.03 -9.30
CA ALA A 3 2.65 -4.98 -9.41
C ALA A 3 1.43 -5.27 -8.54
N TYR A 4 1.03 -6.52 -8.46
CA TYR A 4 -0.06 -6.96 -7.60
C TYR A 4 0.06 -8.46 -7.34
N ILE A 5 -0.62 -8.89 -6.28
CA ILE A 5 -0.73 -10.32 -5.97
C ILE A 5 -2.20 -10.60 -5.69
N LYS A 6 -2.73 -11.63 -6.35
CA LYS A 6 -4.09 -12.09 -6.10
C LYS A 6 -4.03 -13.43 -5.38
N GLY A 7 -4.71 -13.52 -4.25
CA GLY A 7 -4.70 -14.75 -3.46
C GLY A 7 -5.67 -14.69 -2.32
N GLU A 8 -5.59 -15.70 -1.45
CA GLU A 8 -6.45 -15.83 -0.28
C GLU A 8 -5.71 -15.32 0.95
N VAL A 9 -6.40 -14.52 1.77
CA VAL A 9 -5.84 -14.02 3.03
C VAL A 9 -5.79 -15.18 4.02
N ALA A 10 -4.57 -15.60 4.38
CA ALA A 10 -4.38 -16.71 5.32
C ALA A 10 -4.57 -16.26 6.77
N TRP A 11 -3.94 -15.14 7.15
CA TRP A 11 -4.16 -14.52 8.47
C TRP A 11 -3.72 -13.05 8.44
N ILE A 12 -4.09 -12.32 9.48
CA ILE A 12 -3.77 -10.90 9.65
C ILE A 12 -3.05 -10.73 10.99
N GLU A 13 -1.94 -9.99 10.99
CA GLU A 13 -1.18 -9.62 12.18
C GLU A 13 -0.87 -8.13 12.15
N GLU A 14 -1.34 -7.40 13.19
CA GLU A 14 -1.05 -5.97 13.31
C GLU A 14 -1.33 -5.21 12.01
N GLU A 15 -0.30 -4.69 11.35
CA GLU A 15 -0.43 -3.90 10.12
C GLU A 15 0.00 -4.69 8.90
N ARG A 16 -0.13 -6.01 8.93
CA ARG A 16 0.27 -6.86 7.81
C ARG A 16 -0.64 -8.04 7.65
N ILE A 17 -0.68 -8.54 6.43
CA ILE A 17 -1.40 -9.76 6.12
C ILE A 17 -0.44 -10.77 5.50
N VAL A 18 -0.79 -12.04 5.64
CA VAL A 18 -0.17 -13.10 4.87
C VAL A 18 -1.16 -13.52 3.80
N LEU A 19 -0.79 -13.31 2.56
CA LEU A 19 -1.60 -13.63 1.39
C LEU A 19 -1.02 -14.87 0.72
N GLU A 20 -1.84 -15.90 0.59
CA GLU A 20 -1.42 -17.12 -0.07
C GLU A 20 -1.79 -17.10 -1.55
N SER A 21 -0.78 -17.24 -2.40
CA SER A 21 -0.97 -17.31 -3.84
C SER A 21 0.00 -18.32 -4.41
N GLY A 22 -0.51 -19.31 -5.15
CA GLY A 22 0.33 -20.36 -5.74
C GLY A 22 1.13 -21.16 -4.73
N ASN A 23 0.55 -21.46 -3.58
CA ASN A 23 1.18 -22.18 -2.47
C ASN A 23 2.32 -21.43 -1.78
N ILE A 24 2.39 -20.12 -1.99
CA ILE A 24 3.37 -19.26 -1.34
C ILE A 24 2.63 -18.25 -0.48
N GLY A 25 3.07 -18.07 0.78
CA GLY A 25 2.55 -17.03 1.65
C GLY A 25 3.38 -15.77 1.55
N TYR A 26 2.77 -14.68 1.10
CA TYR A 26 3.42 -13.38 0.98
C TYR A 26 3.10 -12.52 2.19
N ASN A 27 4.12 -12.03 2.86
CA ASN A 27 3.96 -11.13 4.00
C ASN A 27 3.90 -9.69 3.48
N ILE A 28 2.73 -9.06 3.61
CA ILE A 28 2.49 -7.76 3.00
C ILE A 28 2.09 -6.76 4.08
N MET A 29 2.86 -5.67 4.20
CA MET A 29 2.52 -4.56 5.10
C MET A 29 1.43 -3.71 4.46
N MET A 30 0.39 -3.39 5.22
CA MET A 30 -0.74 -2.62 4.70
C MET A 30 -1.17 -1.55 5.70
N PRO A 31 -1.84 -0.49 5.24
CA PRO A 31 -2.38 0.51 6.16
C PRO A 31 -3.37 -0.13 7.12
N ALA A 32 -3.33 0.29 8.39
CA ALA A 32 -4.23 -0.25 9.42
C ALA A 32 -5.70 -0.09 9.03
N SER A 33 -6.03 0.99 8.34
CA SER A 33 -7.40 1.24 7.86
C SER A 33 -7.92 0.15 6.93
N SER A 34 -7.04 -0.62 6.28
CA SER A 34 -7.45 -1.73 5.42
C SER A 34 -8.13 -2.86 6.18
N PHE A 35 -7.89 -2.95 7.48
CA PHE A 35 -8.39 -4.06 8.30
C PHE A 35 -9.61 -3.68 9.15
N ASP A 36 -9.95 -2.41 9.23
CA ASP A 36 -10.93 -1.90 10.21
C ASP A 36 -12.37 -2.30 9.95
N THR A 37 -12.76 -2.48 8.71
CA THR A 37 -14.16 -2.62 8.34
C THR A 37 -14.49 -3.92 7.63
N GLN A 38 -13.51 -4.78 7.39
CA GLN A 38 -13.71 -5.99 6.60
C GLN A 38 -13.06 -7.20 7.25
N ASP A 39 -13.80 -8.29 7.28
CA ASP A 39 -13.23 -9.58 7.63
C ASP A 39 -12.64 -10.18 6.36
N LEU A 40 -11.34 -10.03 6.20
CA LEU A 40 -10.63 -10.47 5.00
C LEU A 40 -10.11 -11.89 5.08
N VAL A 41 -9.98 -12.46 6.28
CA VAL A 41 -9.43 -13.80 6.45
C VAL A 41 -10.28 -14.82 5.72
N GLY A 42 -9.62 -15.63 4.88
CA GLY A 42 -10.30 -16.64 4.08
C GLY A 42 -10.86 -16.15 2.76
N LYS A 43 -10.78 -14.85 2.50
CA LYS A 43 -11.31 -14.29 1.25
C LYS A 43 -10.22 -14.14 0.22
N GLU A 44 -10.61 -14.27 -1.05
CA GLU A 44 -9.71 -14.01 -2.17
C GLU A 44 -9.73 -12.51 -2.46
N VAL A 45 -8.55 -11.91 -2.47
CA VAL A 45 -8.40 -10.47 -2.73
C VAL A 45 -7.27 -10.22 -3.68
N LYS A 46 -7.32 -9.08 -4.35
CA LYS A 46 -6.23 -8.59 -5.18
C LYS A 46 -5.59 -7.41 -4.43
N ILE A 47 -4.31 -7.53 -4.18
CA ILE A 47 -3.56 -6.51 -3.45
C ILE A 47 -2.54 -5.89 -4.38
N TYR A 48 -2.60 -4.57 -4.54
CA TYR A 48 -1.65 -3.80 -5.34
C TYR A 48 -0.40 -3.57 -4.50
N THR A 49 0.76 -3.96 -5.02
CA THR A 49 1.96 -4.04 -4.21
C THR A 49 3.07 -3.10 -4.66
N HIS A 50 3.89 -2.74 -3.71
CA HIS A 50 5.14 -2.03 -3.92
C HIS A 50 6.23 -2.82 -3.20
N LEU A 51 7.24 -3.26 -3.95
CA LEU A 51 8.38 -3.97 -3.38
C LEU A 51 9.49 -2.97 -3.04
N ASN A 52 9.81 -2.88 -1.77
CA ASN A 52 10.90 -2.05 -1.29
C ASN A 52 12.11 -2.92 -1.04
N VAL A 53 13.18 -2.72 -1.80
CA VAL A 53 14.40 -3.50 -1.71
C VAL A 53 15.50 -2.65 -1.10
N ARG A 54 16.11 -3.14 -0.03
CA ARG A 54 17.27 -2.53 0.62
C ARG A 54 18.39 -3.55 0.66
N GLU A 55 19.59 -3.13 1.06
CA GLU A 55 20.74 -4.03 1.15
C GLU A 55 20.48 -5.21 2.08
N ASP A 56 19.77 -4.97 3.17
CA ASP A 56 19.55 -5.94 4.25
C ASP A 56 18.14 -6.50 4.31
N ALA A 57 17.21 -6.04 3.47
CA ALA A 57 15.83 -6.47 3.56
C ALA A 57 15.06 -6.24 2.27
N MET A 58 14.02 -7.06 2.08
CA MET A 58 13.01 -6.89 1.04
C MET A 58 11.66 -6.89 1.73
N GLN A 59 10.82 -5.89 1.46
CA GLN A 59 9.52 -5.78 2.08
C GLN A 59 8.45 -5.42 1.05
N LEU A 60 7.34 -6.17 1.08
CA LEU A 60 6.18 -5.85 0.27
C LEU A 60 5.24 -4.93 1.06
N TYR A 61 4.79 -3.88 0.40
CA TYR A 61 3.74 -2.99 0.89
C TYR A 61 2.55 -3.14 -0.04
N GLY A 62 1.35 -3.23 0.50
CA GLY A 62 0.18 -3.51 -0.30
C GLY A 62 -1.03 -2.66 0.05
N PHE A 63 -1.93 -2.57 -0.92
CA PHE A 63 -3.11 -1.71 -0.84
C PHE A 63 -4.28 -2.38 -1.54
N LEU A 64 -5.48 -2.16 -1.02
CA LEU A 64 -6.69 -2.76 -1.59
C LEU A 64 -7.13 -2.07 -2.87
N ASN A 65 -6.69 -0.85 -3.11
CA ASN A 65 -7.00 -0.13 -4.35
C ASN A 65 -5.78 0.58 -4.91
N LEU A 66 -5.85 0.90 -6.19
CA LEU A 66 -4.73 1.47 -6.90
C LEU A 66 -4.43 2.92 -6.49
N ASP A 67 -5.45 3.67 -6.08
CA ASP A 67 -5.26 5.05 -5.64
C ASP A 67 -4.40 5.13 -4.39
N GLU A 68 -4.59 4.19 -3.46
CA GLU A 68 -3.75 4.11 -2.27
C GLU A 68 -2.29 3.81 -2.64
N LEU A 69 -2.07 2.89 -3.58
CA LEU A 69 -0.71 2.58 -4.04
C LEU A 69 -0.05 3.81 -4.66
N LYS A 70 -0.77 4.54 -5.49
CA LYS A 70 -0.25 5.76 -6.12
C LYS A 70 0.12 6.81 -5.08
N THR A 71 -0.76 7.02 -4.11
CA THR A 71 -0.48 7.98 -3.02
C THR A 71 0.72 7.55 -2.19
N PHE A 72 0.83 6.27 -1.91
CA PHE A 72 1.99 5.73 -1.18
C PHE A 72 3.30 6.06 -1.92
N ARG A 73 3.34 5.82 -3.22
CA ARG A 73 4.53 6.12 -4.02
C ARG A 73 4.85 7.60 -4.04
N LEU A 74 3.82 8.46 -4.09
CA LEU A 74 4.02 9.90 -4.02
C LEU A 74 4.65 10.32 -2.69
N LEU A 75 4.16 9.75 -1.60
CA LEU A 75 4.70 10.04 -0.27
C LEU A 75 6.15 9.61 -0.14
N LEU A 76 6.52 8.49 -0.74
CA LEU A 76 7.91 8.03 -0.72
C LEU A 76 8.86 9.00 -1.44
N GLY A 77 8.35 9.80 -2.37
CA GLY A 77 9.13 10.81 -3.06
C GLY A 77 9.38 12.06 -2.24
N VAL A 78 8.73 12.21 -1.09
CA VAL A 78 8.91 13.36 -0.21
C VAL A 78 10.07 13.09 0.74
N ASN A 79 10.98 14.05 0.87
CA ASN A 79 12.13 13.93 1.75
C ASN A 79 11.69 13.70 3.20
N GLY A 80 12.28 12.69 3.83
CA GLY A 80 12.02 12.38 5.22
C GLY A 80 10.83 11.44 5.44
N ILE A 81 10.13 11.03 4.39
CA ILE A 81 9.03 10.07 4.51
C ILE A 81 9.48 8.71 4.01
N GLY A 82 9.62 7.77 4.93
CA GLY A 82 9.88 6.37 4.60
C GLY A 82 8.59 5.56 4.48
N PRO A 83 8.70 4.26 4.14
CA PRO A 83 7.52 3.42 3.94
C PRO A 83 6.57 3.35 5.14
N LYS A 84 7.08 3.23 6.35
CA LYS A 84 6.23 3.15 7.54
C LYS A 84 5.48 4.44 7.80
N ALA A 85 6.15 5.59 7.62
CA ALA A 85 5.50 6.88 7.78
C ALA A 85 4.41 7.07 6.71
N ALA A 86 4.68 6.63 5.49
CA ALA A 86 3.71 6.70 4.40
C ALA A 86 2.46 5.85 4.71
N LEU A 87 2.64 4.64 5.24
CA LEU A 87 1.51 3.81 5.67
C LEU A 87 0.69 4.50 6.77
N GLY A 88 1.35 5.12 7.73
CA GLY A 88 0.69 5.84 8.80
C GLY A 88 -0.16 7.00 8.29
N ILE A 89 0.37 7.74 7.33
CA ILE A 89 -0.36 8.85 6.71
C ILE A 89 -1.60 8.32 5.97
N LEU A 90 -1.43 7.26 5.19
CA LEU A 90 -2.53 6.65 4.44
C LEU A 90 -3.63 6.12 5.36
N SER A 91 -3.25 5.59 6.51
CA SER A 91 -4.23 5.07 7.48
C SER A 91 -5.16 6.16 8.01
N GLY A 92 -4.74 7.40 7.97
CA GLY A 92 -5.55 8.53 8.42
C GLY A 92 -6.35 9.24 7.33
N LEU A 93 -6.22 8.83 6.07
CA LEU A 93 -6.92 9.49 4.97
C LEU A 93 -8.26 8.84 4.66
N THR A 94 -9.27 9.68 4.36
CA THR A 94 -10.53 9.21 3.80
C THR A 94 -10.36 8.93 2.30
N THR A 95 -11.35 8.24 1.70
CA THR A 95 -11.35 7.99 0.26
C THR A 95 -11.30 9.28 -0.55
N ASP A 96 -12.05 10.28 -0.14
CA ASP A 96 -12.09 11.58 -0.84
C ASP A 96 -10.75 12.32 -0.70
N GLU A 97 -10.16 12.30 0.49
CA GLU A 97 -8.86 12.90 0.71
C GLU A 97 -7.78 12.21 -0.14
N LEU A 98 -7.86 10.89 -0.25
CA LEU A 98 -6.94 10.10 -1.06
C LEU A 98 -7.03 10.50 -2.53
N ARG A 99 -8.25 10.59 -3.08
CA ARG A 99 -8.47 11.01 -4.46
C ARG A 99 -7.96 12.41 -4.71
N PHE A 100 -8.24 13.31 -3.77
CA PHE A 100 -7.77 14.69 -3.86
C PHE A 100 -6.25 14.74 -3.88
N ALA A 101 -5.58 13.94 -3.07
CA ALA A 101 -4.13 13.89 -3.02
C ALA A 101 -3.54 13.45 -4.37
N VAL A 102 -4.11 12.42 -4.99
CA VAL A 102 -3.67 11.93 -6.30
C VAL A 102 -3.85 13.00 -7.37
N LEU A 103 -5.01 13.65 -7.40
CA LEU A 103 -5.29 14.70 -8.37
C LEU A 103 -4.40 15.93 -8.18
N SER A 104 -4.17 16.31 -6.92
CA SER A 104 -3.33 17.45 -6.58
C SER A 104 -1.88 17.21 -6.98
N ASP A 105 -1.40 15.99 -6.87
CA ASP A 105 -0.05 15.67 -7.29
C ASP A 105 0.13 15.82 -8.78
N LEU A 106 -0.86 15.38 -9.56
CA LEU A 106 -0.82 15.57 -11.01
C LEU A 106 -0.72 17.06 -11.36
N SER A 107 -1.42 17.91 -10.63
CA SER A 107 -1.34 19.36 -10.80
C SER A 107 0.02 19.92 -10.37
N LEU A 108 0.53 19.44 -9.25
CA LEU A 108 1.80 19.88 -8.70
C LEU A 108 2.99 19.50 -9.59
N ILE A 109 2.93 18.33 -10.22
CA ILE A 109 3.97 17.92 -11.16
C ILE A 109 4.08 18.91 -12.31
N HIS A 110 2.95 19.38 -12.83
CA HIS A 110 2.92 20.37 -13.90
C HIS A 110 3.44 21.75 -13.46
N ILE A 111 3.24 22.10 -12.20
CA ILE A 111 3.64 23.39 -11.65
C ILE A 111 5.10 23.40 -11.22
N SER A 112 5.58 22.28 -10.66
CA SER A 112 6.91 22.22 -10.04
C SER A 112 8.03 21.85 -11.02
N GLU A 113 7.72 21.37 -12.19
CA GLU A 113 8.73 21.11 -13.21
C GLU A 113 9.15 22.41 -13.89
N PRO A 114 10.46 22.70 -13.89
CA PRO A 114 10.95 23.90 -14.56
C PRO A 114 10.87 23.77 -16.09
#